data_48d8cfa3c077e927b4e3f79df41e8d47
#
_entry.id   48d8cfa3c077e927b4e3f79df41e8d47
#
_cell.length_a   1.000
_cell.length_b   1.000
_cell.length_c   1.000
_cell.angle_alpha   90.00
_cell.angle_beta   90.00
_cell.angle_gamma   90.00
#
_symmetry.space_group_name_H-M   'P 1'
#
loop_
_entity.id
_entity.type
_entity.pdbx_description
1 polymer ?
#
loop_
_entity_poly.entity_id
_entity_poly.type
_entity_poly.pdbx_seq_one_letter_code
_entity_poly.pdbx_strand_id
1 'polypeptide(L)'
;NGERLQVSRVEGNYVVLADVNAPQRLTYLHAGDSVQVDNSDFLAVETYHRHQVPTPNYYGWNQFRGINNQPIYPQRPFLVGPLITLGAAGCQFDGNIKCKVILCCSVWDREAFAWQGDWYRNKVRNHLGDKIDDHFRLWYTDRATHSDGVLEDPRETVSYVSTLYQAMLDLSDWVERGIAPSSTT
;
A
#
# COMPACT_ATOMS: atom_id res chain seq x y z
N ASN A 1 -27.60 -23.78 -8.50
CA ASN A 1 -26.58 -22.75 -8.76
C ASN A 1 -27.26 -21.40 -8.65
N GLY A 2 -26.97 -20.64 -7.58
CA GLY A 2 -27.54 -19.30 -7.39
C GLY A 2 -26.89 -18.29 -8.36
N GLU A 3 -27.65 -17.30 -8.81
CA GLU A 3 -27.11 -16.13 -9.51
C GLU A 3 -26.31 -15.26 -8.54
N ARG A 4 -25.16 -14.74 -8.99
CA ARG A 4 -24.38 -13.74 -8.25
C ARG A 4 -24.75 -12.34 -8.73
N LEU A 5 -25.14 -11.49 -7.77
CA LEU A 5 -25.41 -10.09 -8.00
C LEU A 5 -24.43 -9.24 -7.20
N GLN A 6 -24.01 -8.12 -7.77
CA GLN A 6 -23.18 -7.16 -7.04
C GLN A 6 -24.06 -6.24 -6.20
N VAL A 7 -23.70 -6.10 -4.94
CA VAL A 7 -24.35 -5.23 -3.96
C VAL A 7 -23.56 -3.94 -3.86
N SER A 8 -24.24 -2.81 -3.98
CA SER A 8 -23.65 -1.49 -3.76
C SER A 8 -23.57 -1.18 -2.26
N ARG A 9 -24.66 -1.38 -1.53
CA ARG A 9 -24.76 -1.12 -0.10
C ARG A 9 -25.95 -1.82 0.53
N VAL A 10 -25.98 -1.83 1.85
CA VAL A 10 -27.15 -2.30 2.63
C VAL A 10 -27.70 -1.11 3.40
N GLU A 11 -28.99 -0.86 3.27
CA GLU A 11 -29.71 0.23 3.97
C GLU A 11 -30.85 -0.36 4.81
N GLY A 12 -30.64 -0.46 6.11
CA GLY A 12 -31.62 -1.10 6.99
C GLY A 12 -31.91 -2.53 6.54
N ASN A 13 -33.14 -2.79 6.11
CA ASN A 13 -33.59 -4.10 5.61
C ASN A 13 -33.51 -4.26 4.08
N TYR A 14 -32.92 -3.30 3.38
CA TYR A 14 -32.82 -3.31 1.94
C TYR A 14 -31.39 -3.57 1.49
N VAL A 15 -31.26 -4.40 0.47
CA VAL A 15 -30.01 -4.59 -0.28
C VAL A 15 -30.11 -3.79 -1.58
N VAL A 16 -29.25 -2.77 -1.72
CA VAL A 16 -29.19 -1.95 -2.93
C VAL A 16 -28.19 -2.57 -3.88
N LEU A 17 -28.67 -3.00 -5.04
CA LEU A 17 -27.83 -3.62 -6.06
C LEU A 17 -27.02 -2.56 -6.82
N ALA A 18 -25.83 -2.92 -7.27
CA ALA A 18 -25.01 -2.06 -8.11
C ALA A 18 -25.54 -2.01 -9.55
N ASP A 19 -25.40 -0.87 -10.22
CA ASP A 19 -25.89 -0.62 -11.60
C ASP A 19 -25.23 -1.53 -12.65
N VAL A 20 -24.11 -2.17 -12.31
CA VAL A 20 -23.42 -3.12 -13.19
C VAL A 20 -24.15 -4.46 -13.35
N ASN A 21 -25.17 -4.72 -12.54
CA ASN A 21 -25.98 -5.94 -12.69
C ASN A 21 -26.82 -5.88 -13.95
N ALA A 22 -26.67 -6.87 -14.83
CA ALA A 22 -27.48 -6.95 -16.00
C ALA A 22 -28.97 -7.12 -15.61
N PRO A 23 -29.91 -6.31 -16.18
CA PRO A 23 -31.34 -6.38 -15.82
C PRO A 23 -31.93 -7.78 -15.91
N GLN A 24 -31.45 -8.60 -16.86
CA GLN A 24 -31.93 -9.98 -17.07
C GLN A 24 -31.67 -10.88 -15.84
N ARG A 25 -30.65 -10.59 -15.04
CA ARG A 25 -30.34 -11.35 -13.81
C ARG A 25 -31.35 -11.09 -12.70
N LEU A 26 -31.98 -9.92 -12.73
CA LEU A 26 -32.98 -9.54 -11.73
C LEU A 26 -34.32 -10.25 -11.93
N THR A 27 -34.59 -10.76 -13.15
CA THR A 27 -35.83 -11.48 -13.45
C THR A 27 -35.96 -12.83 -12.75
N TYR A 28 -34.88 -13.35 -12.22
CA TYR A 28 -34.84 -14.61 -11.46
C TYR A 28 -35.10 -14.42 -9.96
N LEU A 29 -35.24 -13.19 -9.48
CA LEU A 29 -35.53 -12.93 -8.07
C LEU A 29 -37.02 -12.90 -7.80
N HIS A 30 -37.48 -13.72 -6.87
CA HIS A 30 -38.89 -13.81 -6.49
C HIS A 30 -39.07 -13.62 -4.99
N ALA A 31 -40.24 -13.17 -4.60
CA ALA A 31 -40.56 -13.07 -3.17
C ALA A 31 -40.52 -14.46 -2.51
N GLY A 32 -39.75 -14.56 -1.44
CA GLY A 32 -39.52 -15.82 -0.69
C GLY A 32 -38.23 -16.54 -1.05
N ASP A 33 -37.47 -16.07 -2.03
CA ASP A 33 -36.17 -16.61 -2.33
C ASP A 33 -35.18 -16.39 -1.16
N SER A 34 -34.31 -17.37 -0.93
CA SER A 34 -33.24 -17.23 0.03
C SER A 34 -32.04 -16.54 -0.63
N VAL A 35 -31.53 -15.51 0.01
CA VAL A 35 -30.34 -14.78 -0.45
C VAL A 35 -29.21 -14.88 0.59
N GLN A 36 -27.98 -14.97 0.11
CA GLN A 36 -26.79 -14.89 0.93
C GLN A 36 -26.02 -13.64 0.52
N VAL A 37 -25.76 -12.75 1.47
CA VAL A 37 -24.88 -11.60 1.28
C VAL A 37 -23.48 -11.99 1.72
N ASP A 38 -22.51 -11.84 0.80
CA ASP A 38 -21.09 -12.13 1.06
C ASP A 38 -20.27 -10.87 0.77
N ASN A 39 -19.60 -10.37 1.78
CA ASN A 39 -18.70 -9.22 1.71
C ASN A 39 -17.22 -9.62 1.80
N SER A 40 -16.89 -10.89 1.63
CA SER A 40 -15.54 -11.40 1.82
C SER A 40 -14.52 -10.79 0.87
N ASP A 41 -14.90 -10.53 -0.38
CA ASP A 41 -14.02 -9.88 -1.35
C ASP A 41 -13.77 -8.43 -0.97
N PHE A 42 -14.80 -7.70 -0.52
CA PHE A 42 -14.66 -6.34 0.00
C PHE A 42 -13.71 -6.31 1.22
N LEU A 43 -13.94 -7.20 2.20
CA LEU A 43 -13.07 -7.29 3.37
C LEU A 43 -11.64 -7.70 3.01
N ALA A 44 -11.44 -8.52 2.00
CA ALA A 44 -10.10 -8.90 1.54
C ALA A 44 -9.32 -7.71 0.97
N VAL A 45 -10.01 -6.76 0.33
CA VAL A 45 -9.41 -5.51 -0.18
C VAL A 45 -9.18 -4.51 0.95
N GLU A 46 -10.22 -4.19 1.73
CA GLU A 46 -10.17 -3.15 2.78
C GLU A 46 -9.29 -3.52 3.97
N THR A 47 -9.16 -4.80 4.26
CA THR A 47 -8.41 -5.31 5.42
C THR A 47 -7.34 -6.32 5.03
N TYR A 48 -6.78 -6.20 3.83
CA TYR A 48 -5.85 -7.19 3.29
C TYR A 48 -4.63 -7.43 4.19
N HIS A 49 -4.16 -6.43 4.90
CA HIS A 49 -3.02 -6.56 5.83
C HIS A 49 -3.22 -7.65 6.89
N ARG A 50 -4.45 -7.81 7.40
CA ARG A 50 -4.79 -8.83 8.41
C ARG A 50 -5.00 -10.20 7.79
N HIS A 51 -5.62 -10.22 6.63
CA HIS A 51 -6.10 -11.43 5.98
C HIS A 51 -5.18 -11.91 4.84
N GLN A 52 -4.08 -11.19 4.61
CA GLN A 52 -3.10 -11.44 3.55
C GLN A 52 -1.69 -11.35 4.11
N VAL A 53 -1.42 -12.06 5.21
CA VAL A 53 -0.11 -12.02 5.88
C VAL A 53 0.91 -12.79 5.05
N PRO A 54 1.91 -12.12 4.46
CA PRO A 54 2.90 -12.75 3.59
C PRO A 54 3.93 -13.55 4.39
N THR A 55 5.02 -13.92 3.77
CA THR A 55 6.14 -14.57 4.46
C THR A 55 6.77 -13.66 5.52
N PRO A 56 7.49 -14.19 6.53
CA PRO A 56 8.10 -13.40 7.60
C PRO A 56 9.10 -12.32 7.17
N ASN A 57 9.56 -12.36 5.91
CA ASN A 57 10.48 -11.35 5.37
C ASN A 57 9.86 -9.94 5.29
N TYR A 58 8.53 -9.85 5.41
CA TYR A 58 7.78 -8.60 5.40
C TYR A 58 7.42 -8.21 6.83
N TYR A 59 8.37 -7.65 7.55
CA TYR A 59 8.27 -7.38 8.99
C TYR A 59 7.10 -6.45 9.39
N GLY A 60 6.62 -5.59 8.49
CA GLY A 60 5.44 -4.76 8.73
C GLY A 60 4.18 -5.54 9.08
N TRP A 61 4.09 -6.82 8.63
CA TRP A 61 2.99 -7.73 8.97
C TRP A 61 3.19 -8.50 10.27
N ASN A 62 4.33 -8.34 10.97
CA ASN A 62 4.57 -9.05 12.24
C ASN A 62 3.53 -8.71 13.31
N GLN A 63 2.94 -7.51 13.25
CA GLN A 63 1.83 -7.12 14.12
C GLN A 63 0.58 -8.01 13.98
N PHE A 64 0.46 -8.75 12.90
CA PHE A 64 -0.66 -9.67 12.63
C PHE A 64 -0.27 -11.15 12.83
N ARG A 65 0.87 -11.41 13.49
CA ARG A 65 1.35 -12.75 13.79
C ARG A 65 1.32 -13.01 15.28
N GLY A 66 0.95 -14.23 15.66
CA GLY A 66 1.04 -14.71 17.03
C GLY A 66 2.46 -15.19 17.40
N ILE A 67 2.59 -15.68 18.64
CA ILE A 67 3.87 -16.17 19.21
C ILE A 67 4.48 -17.29 18.37
N ASN A 68 3.66 -18.11 17.71
CA ASN A 68 4.09 -19.19 16.82
C ASN A 68 4.41 -18.72 15.39
N ASN A 69 4.49 -17.41 15.16
CA ASN A 69 4.70 -16.78 13.86
C ASN A 69 3.61 -17.07 12.81
N GLN A 70 2.46 -17.59 13.24
CA GLN A 70 1.30 -17.81 12.37
C GLN A 70 0.37 -16.58 12.38
N PRO A 71 -0.36 -16.33 11.28
CA PRO A 71 -1.37 -15.29 11.25
C PRO A 71 -2.42 -15.48 12.37
N ILE A 72 -2.77 -14.38 13.05
CA ILE A 72 -3.80 -14.39 14.13
C ILE A 72 -5.21 -14.22 13.59
N TYR A 73 -5.36 -13.80 12.33
CA TYR A 73 -6.64 -13.66 11.65
C TYR A 73 -6.81 -14.72 10.56
N PRO A 74 -8.05 -15.11 10.23
CA PRO A 74 -8.31 -16.01 9.11
C PRO A 74 -7.72 -15.46 7.79
N GLN A 75 -6.95 -16.28 7.07
CA GLN A 75 -6.36 -15.87 5.80
C GLN A 75 -7.35 -16.06 4.66
N ARG A 76 -7.33 -15.16 3.67
CA ARG A 76 -8.23 -15.14 2.50
C ARG A 76 -7.44 -14.98 1.22
N PRO A 77 -7.92 -15.52 0.09
CA PRO A 77 -7.30 -15.28 -1.20
C PRO A 77 -7.28 -13.78 -1.54
N PHE A 78 -6.14 -13.29 -2.04
CA PHE A 78 -6.02 -11.91 -2.51
C PHE A 78 -6.17 -11.87 -4.03
N LEU A 79 -7.41 -11.79 -4.49
CA LEU A 79 -7.77 -11.92 -5.91
C LEU A 79 -7.38 -10.71 -6.75
N VAL A 80 -7.23 -9.54 -6.14
CA VAL A 80 -6.85 -8.30 -6.85
C VAL A 80 -5.35 -8.05 -6.91
N GLY A 81 -4.53 -8.87 -6.25
CA GLY A 81 -3.07 -8.75 -6.24
C GLY A 81 -2.44 -8.62 -7.63
N PRO A 82 -2.80 -9.46 -8.62
CA PRO A 82 -2.30 -9.35 -9.98
C PRO A 82 -2.62 -8.01 -10.66
N LEU A 83 -3.81 -7.45 -10.43
CA LEU A 83 -4.20 -6.13 -10.97
C LEU A 83 -3.39 -5.00 -10.35
N ILE A 84 -3.17 -5.03 -9.04
CA ILE A 84 -2.33 -4.06 -8.33
C ILE A 84 -0.89 -4.15 -8.83
N THR A 85 -0.36 -5.35 -9.04
CA THR A 85 0.99 -5.57 -9.59
C THR A 85 1.15 -4.97 -10.99
N LEU A 86 0.14 -5.13 -11.85
CA LEU A 86 0.11 -4.49 -13.17
C LEU A 86 0.10 -2.97 -13.07
N GLY A 87 -0.67 -2.40 -12.15
CA GLY A 87 -0.70 -0.95 -11.89
C GLY A 87 0.63 -0.40 -11.37
N ALA A 88 1.40 -1.22 -10.66
CA ALA A 88 2.76 -0.90 -10.19
C ALA A 88 3.85 -1.25 -11.22
N ALA A 89 3.53 -1.28 -12.50
CA ALA A 89 4.41 -1.63 -13.63
C ALA A 89 5.02 -3.05 -13.55
N GLY A 90 4.47 -3.94 -12.74
CA GLY A 90 4.91 -5.33 -12.61
C GLY A 90 6.35 -5.51 -12.10
N CYS A 91 6.97 -4.47 -11.53
CA CYS A 91 8.35 -4.51 -11.07
C CYS A 91 8.48 -5.14 -9.69
N GLN A 92 9.46 -6.01 -9.54
CA GLN A 92 9.91 -6.47 -8.24
C GLN A 92 11.17 -5.69 -7.84
N PHE A 93 11.05 -4.89 -6.81
CA PHE A 93 12.17 -4.10 -6.29
C PHE A 93 13.08 -5.00 -5.44
N ASP A 94 14.23 -5.39 -6.01
CA ASP A 94 15.21 -6.26 -5.36
C ASP A 94 16.29 -5.48 -4.58
N GLY A 95 16.40 -4.16 -4.78
CA GLY A 95 17.40 -3.28 -4.16
C GLY A 95 18.72 -3.17 -4.94
N ASN A 96 18.86 -3.78 -6.11
CA ASN A 96 20.05 -3.73 -6.95
C ASN A 96 20.12 -2.42 -7.75
N ILE A 97 20.28 -1.30 -7.06
CA ILE A 97 20.40 0.02 -7.67
C ILE A 97 21.81 0.27 -8.18
N LYS A 98 21.92 1.07 -9.25
CA LYS A 98 23.20 1.47 -9.88
C LYS A 98 23.44 2.98 -9.81
N CYS A 99 22.43 3.75 -9.45
CA CYS A 99 22.44 5.21 -9.38
C CYS A 99 22.41 5.73 -7.96
N LYS A 100 22.44 7.06 -7.81
CA LYS A 100 22.12 7.72 -6.56
C LYS A 100 20.60 7.77 -6.40
N VAL A 101 20.11 7.52 -5.20
CA VAL A 101 18.68 7.51 -4.89
C VAL A 101 18.43 8.22 -3.56
N ILE A 102 17.48 9.13 -3.55
CA ILE A 102 16.87 9.67 -2.33
C ILE A 102 15.41 9.23 -2.34
N LEU A 103 15.02 8.36 -1.40
CA LEU A 103 13.66 7.90 -1.22
C LEU A 103 12.97 8.78 -0.17
N CYS A 104 11.96 9.55 -0.58
CA CYS A 104 11.16 10.37 0.31
C CYS A 104 9.88 9.61 0.68
N CYS A 105 9.61 9.45 1.97
CA CYS A 105 8.43 8.77 2.50
C CYS A 105 7.63 9.71 3.39
N SER A 106 6.32 9.71 3.21
CA SER A 106 5.36 10.40 4.08
C SER A 106 5.02 9.49 5.28
N VAL A 107 5.17 10.01 6.50
CA VAL A 107 4.97 9.18 7.71
C VAL A 107 3.50 8.84 7.96
N TRP A 108 2.59 9.74 7.60
CA TRP A 108 1.14 9.55 7.75
C TRP A 108 0.46 9.00 6.49
N ASP A 109 1.24 8.47 5.56
CA ASP A 109 0.71 7.80 4.37
C ASP A 109 -0.03 6.52 4.77
N ARG A 110 -1.33 6.45 4.45
CA ARG A 110 -2.21 5.31 4.75
C ARG A 110 -2.28 4.29 3.62
N GLU A 111 -1.68 4.61 2.48
CA GLU A 111 -1.70 3.76 1.28
C GLU A 111 -0.32 3.16 1.02
N ALA A 112 0.74 3.99 1.05
CA ALA A 112 2.13 3.56 0.96
C ALA A 112 2.83 3.77 2.31
N PHE A 113 2.69 2.82 3.21
CA PHE A 113 3.17 2.94 4.59
C PHE A 113 4.66 3.23 4.70
N ALA A 114 5.02 4.12 5.60
CA ALA A 114 6.41 4.58 5.80
C ALA A 114 7.43 3.45 6.01
N TRP A 115 7.03 2.32 6.65
CA TRP A 115 7.91 1.17 6.84
C TRP A 115 8.35 0.50 5.53
N GLN A 116 7.63 0.70 4.43
CA GLN A 116 8.00 0.17 3.12
C GLN A 116 9.30 0.78 2.61
N GLY A 117 9.56 2.06 2.95
CA GLY A 117 10.82 2.73 2.66
C GLY A 117 12.00 2.08 3.37
N ASP A 118 11.86 1.77 4.67
CA ASP A 118 12.90 1.06 5.42
C ASP A 118 13.09 -0.38 4.93
N TRP A 119 12.01 -1.07 4.60
CA TRP A 119 12.08 -2.40 3.99
C TRP A 119 12.88 -2.37 2.69
N TYR A 120 12.64 -1.38 1.82
CA TYR A 120 13.41 -1.22 0.58
C TYR A 120 14.87 -0.86 0.85
N ARG A 121 15.15 0.05 1.80
CA ARG A 121 16.50 0.36 2.23
C ARG A 121 17.27 -0.89 2.68
N ASN A 122 16.62 -1.81 3.39
CA ASN A 122 17.24 -3.07 3.78
C ASN A 122 17.56 -3.96 2.57
N LYS A 123 16.73 -3.96 1.54
CA LYS A 123 17.04 -4.64 0.28
C LYS A 123 18.27 -4.04 -0.41
N VAL A 124 18.34 -2.71 -0.49
CA VAL A 124 19.51 -2.01 -1.03
C VAL A 124 20.77 -2.33 -0.23
N ARG A 125 20.68 -2.34 1.11
CA ARG A 125 21.78 -2.70 1.98
C ARG A 125 22.29 -4.12 1.76
N ASN A 126 21.39 -5.07 1.50
CA ASN A 126 21.78 -6.44 1.22
C ASN A 126 22.59 -6.59 -0.08
N HIS A 127 22.40 -5.69 -1.04
CA HIS A 127 23.18 -5.67 -2.29
C HIS A 127 24.46 -4.86 -2.20
N LEU A 128 24.44 -3.70 -1.55
CA LEU A 128 25.55 -2.75 -1.54
C LEU A 128 26.46 -2.89 -0.32
N GLY A 129 25.99 -3.54 0.75
CA GLY A 129 26.73 -3.64 2.00
C GLY A 129 27.07 -2.25 2.56
N ASP A 130 28.33 -2.07 2.97
CA ASP A 130 28.85 -0.80 3.53
C ASP A 130 28.82 0.37 2.54
N LYS A 131 28.61 0.10 1.24
CA LYS A 131 28.52 1.15 0.20
C LYS A 131 27.13 1.76 0.08
N ILE A 132 26.17 1.36 0.90
CA ILE A 132 24.81 1.89 0.81
C ILE A 132 24.80 3.42 0.93
N ASP A 133 25.60 3.99 1.78
CA ASP A 133 25.65 5.44 1.99
C ASP A 133 26.28 6.21 0.82
N ASP A 134 26.95 5.53 -0.10
CA ASP A 134 27.42 6.13 -1.35
C ASP A 134 26.31 6.24 -2.38
N HIS A 135 25.18 5.55 -2.22
CA HIS A 135 24.16 5.40 -3.24
C HIS A 135 22.74 5.70 -2.79
N PHE A 136 22.43 5.60 -1.51
CA PHE A 136 21.03 5.62 -1.06
C PHE A 136 20.85 6.49 0.18
N ARG A 137 19.74 7.28 0.17
CA ARG A 137 19.21 7.99 1.33
C ARG A 137 17.73 7.70 1.48
N LEU A 138 17.28 7.66 2.73
CA LEU A 138 15.87 7.55 3.06
C LEU A 138 15.48 8.74 3.94
N TRP A 139 14.55 9.53 3.47
CA TRP A 139 14.04 10.69 4.18
C TRP A 139 12.58 10.50 4.53
N TYR A 140 12.20 10.94 5.72
CA TYR A 140 10.83 10.90 6.18
C TYR A 140 10.29 12.31 6.36
N THR A 141 9.05 12.54 5.89
CA THR A 141 8.32 13.77 6.16
C THR A 141 7.23 13.47 7.17
N ASP A 142 7.43 13.93 8.41
CA ASP A 142 6.43 13.77 9.47
C ASP A 142 5.14 14.52 9.09
N ARG A 143 3.99 13.94 9.48
CA ARG A 143 2.64 14.48 9.19
C ARG A 143 2.30 14.68 7.71
N ALA A 144 3.12 14.23 6.79
CA ALA A 144 2.76 14.19 5.38
C ALA A 144 1.92 12.95 5.06
N THR A 145 0.93 13.13 4.19
CA THR A 145 0.00 12.08 3.74
C THR A 145 0.33 11.60 2.32
N HIS A 146 -0.48 10.71 1.76
CA HIS A 146 -0.25 10.12 0.43
C HIS A 146 -0.25 11.16 -0.69
N SER A 147 -1.17 12.10 -0.66
CA SER A 147 -1.27 13.15 -1.68
C SER A 147 -1.17 14.54 -1.06
N ASP A 148 -0.58 15.46 -1.81
CA ASP A 148 -0.38 16.86 -1.40
C ASP A 148 -1.50 17.80 -1.86
N GLY A 149 -2.44 17.32 -2.66
CA GLY A 149 -3.43 18.16 -3.34
C GLY A 149 -4.52 18.72 -2.42
N VAL A 150 -4.94 17.96 -1.42
CA VAL A 150 -5.89 18.39 -0.39
C VAL A 150 -5.40 17.84 0.94
N LEU A 151 -4.91 18.71 1.80
CA LEU A 151 -4.53 18.33 3.16
C LEU A 151 -5.79 17.97 3.95
N GLU A 152 -5.82 16.79 4.56
CA GLU A 152 -6.98 16.29 5.32
C GLU A 152 -7.34 17.21 6.49
N ASP A 153 -6.34 17.66 7.24
CA ASP A 153 -6.45 18.73 8.21
C ASP A 153 -5.21 19.63 8.13
N PRO A 154 -5.34 20.86 7.56
CA PRO A 154 -4.18 21.75 7.37
C PRO A 154 -3.52 22.21 8.68
N ARG A 155 -4.14 21.96 9.84
CA ARG A 155 -3.54 22.26 11.15
C ARG A 155 -2.60 21.15 11.64
N GLU A 156 -2.79 19.94 11.13
CA GLU A 156 -2.07 18.75 11.59
C GLU A 156 -1.18 18.14 10.51
N THR A 157 -1.51 18.35 9.24
CA THR A 157 -0.78 17.77 8.11
C THR A 157 0.13 18.81 7.45
N VAL A 158 1.20 18.33 6.84
CA VAL A 158 2.18 19.16 6.12
C VAL A 158 2.34 18.68 4.68
N SER A 159 2.68 19.63 3.79
CA SER A 159 3.06 19.32 2.42
C SER A 159 4.45 18.66 2.38
N TYR A 160 4.59 17.59 1.63
CA TYR A 160 5.89 16.97 1.37
C TYR A 160 6.65 17.62 0.19
N VAL A 161 6.03 18.52 -0.53
CA VAL A 161 6.60 19.14 -1.76
C VAL A 161 7.92 19.85 -1.47
N SER A 162 8.03 20.53 -0.34
CA SER A 162 9.27 21.19 0.08
C SER A 162 10.42 20.20 0.26
N THR A 163 10.15 19.06 0.92
CA THR A 163 11.11 17.97 1.08
C THR A 163 11.51 17.39 -0.26
N LEU A 164 10.56 17.23 -1.18
CA LEU A 164 10.81 16.70 -2.52
C LEU A 164 11.71 17.66 -3.33
N TYR A 165 11.44 18.98 -3.30
CA TYR A 165 12.30 19.96 -3.97
C TYR A 165 13.71 19.97 -3.38
N GLN A 166 13.85 19.91 -2.06
CA GLN A 166 15.16 19.83 -1.43
C GLN A 166 15.89 18.55 -1.85
N ALA A 167 15.18 17.41 -1.87
CA ALA A 167 15.76 16.14 -2.31
C ALA A 167 16.26 16.21 -3.77
N MET A 168 15.54 16.90 -4.66
CA MET A 168 15.98 17.09 -6.04
C MET A 168 17.25 17.93 -6.15
N LEU A 169 17.37 19.01 -5.39
CA LEU A 169 18.57 19.85 -5.35
C LEU A 169 19.77 19.07 -4.79
N ASP A 170 19.57 18.39 -3.68
CA ASP A 170 20.62 17.60 -3.04
C ASP A 170 21.05 16.42 -3.91
N LEU A 171 20.11 15.78 -4.63
CA LEU A 171 20.42 14.70 -5.58
C LEU A 171 21.27 15.22 -6.74
N SER A 172 20.95 16.41 -7.29
CA SER A 172 21.76 17.06 -8.33
C SER A 172 23.20 17.32 -7.83
N ASP A 173 23.34 17.89 -6.65
CA ASP A 173 24.64 18.15 -6.03
C ASP A 173 25.41 16.85 -5.77
N TRP A 174 24.72 15.81 -5.34
CA TRP A 174 25.35 14.52 -5.10
C TRP A 174 25.85 13.86 -6.39
N VAL A 175 25.08 13.95 -7.48
CA VAL A 175 25.46 13.36 -8.76
C VAL A 175 26.54 14.20 -9.46
N GLU A 176 26.39 15.52 -9.48
CA GLU A 176 27.21 16.41 -10.29
C GLU A 176 28.50 16.83 -9.59
N ARG A 177 28.44 16.99 -8.26
CA ARG A 177 29.53 17.55 -7.43
C ARG A 177 30.08 16.58 -6.39
N GLY A 178 29.48 15.42 -6.26
CA GLY A 178 29.87 14.43 -5.24
C GLY A 178 29.51 14.84 -3.81
N ILE A 179 28.65 15.86 -3.62
CA ILE A 179 28.24 16.34 -2.30
C ILE A 179 27.06 15.50 -1.83
N ALA A 180 27.32 14.51 -0.98
CA ALA A 180 26.28 13.63 -0.49
C ALA A 180 25.31 14.38 0.44
N PRO A 181 23.98 14.16 0.29
CA PRO A 181 23.00 14.72 1.21
C PRO A 181 23.13 14.12 2.61
N SER A 182 22.53 14.80 3.58
CA SER A 182 22.50 14.30 4.96
C SER A 182 21.99 12.87 5.00
N SER A 183 22.61 12.08 5.87
CA SER A 183 22.13 10.73 6.14
C SER A 183 20.74 10.78 6.78
N THR A 184 19.95 9.72 6.57
CA THR A 184 18.69 9.53 7.28
C THR A 184 18.94 9.52 8.78
N THR A 185 18.26 10.37 9.49
CA THR A 185 18.20 10.38 10.97
C THR A 185 16.95 9.64 11.42
#